data_c1d6796f19162cd70213e42ba8cfe21d
#
_entry.id   c1d6796f19162cd70213e42ba8cfe21d
#
_cell.length_a   1.000
_cell.length_b   1.000
_cell.length_c   1.000
_cell.angle_alpha   90.00
_cell.angle_beta   90.00
_cell.angle_gamma   90.00
#
_symmetry.space_group_name_H-M   'P 1'
#
loop_
_entity.id
_entity.type
_entity.pdbx_description
1 polymer ?
#
loop_
_entity_poly.entity_id
_entity_poly.type
_entity_poly.pdbx_seq_one_letter_code
_entity_poly.pdbx_strand_id
1 'polypeptide(L)'
;MQIINKFYKLLNVYIYFISFSLLIVFFSTTYSNANAFRVSKIEISSPFELNFEKNNVIDKGFHTSFSDLISMITTSGDRKKIKNVSIKEIKGMIDSFTISDEKFINNEYFANLETTFNKKKILKFLENKNIFPSIPQRNKVLLFPILIETKNNNIYLFNNNIFYDKWNEQKNSYDLLDYLLPSEDIEDLIELQKISKDIETYDFSNLINKYDIKDSIILIIYSESNSVRTLSKINLNNSLKIQNKNYPKLDVLNNNDFSNIVENLKQLYEDQWKK
;
A
#
# COMPACT_ATOMS: atom_id res chain seq x y z
N MET A 1 40.55 50.66 20.08
CA MET A 1 39.24 50.99 19.51
C MET A 1 38.91 50.19 18.26
N GLN A 2 39.83 49.96 17.31
CA GLN A 2 39.60 49.17 16.10
C GLN A 2 39.29 47.66 16.34
N ILE A 3 39.91 47.03 17.33
CA ILE A 3 39.74 45.61 17.67
C ILE A 3 38.33 45.32 18.21
N ILE A 4 37.80 46.21 19.04
CA ILE A 4 36.47 46.10 19.63
C ILE A 4 35.38 46.20 18.54
N ASN A 5 35.53 47.10 17.56
CA ASN A 5 34.59 47.24 16.45
C ASN A 5 34.59 46.00 15.52
N LYS A 6 35.73 45.34 15.36
CA LYS A 6 35.85 44.12 14.58
C LYS A 6 35.15 42.94 15.27
N PHE A 7 35.24 42.88 16.60
CA PHE A 7 34.58 41.89 17.42
C PHE A 7 33.05 42.01 17.37
N TYR A 8 32.53 43.24 17.48
CA TYR A 8 31.06 43.49 17.35
C TYR A 8 30.53 43.16 15.95
N LYS A 9 31.28 43.42 14.89
CA LYS A 9 30.89 43.02 13.54
C LYS A 9 30.81 41.47 13.37
N LEU A 10 31.79 40.77 13.91
CA LEU A 10 31.80 39.30 13.89
C LEU A 10 30.66 38.71 14.72
N LEU A 11 30.37 39.26 15.90
CA LEU A 11 29.30 38.84 16.76
C LEU A 11 27.92 39.02 16.08
N ASN A 12 27.68 40.13 15.41
CA ASN A 12 26.45 40.39 14.67
C ASN A 12 26.27 39.41 13.50
N VAL A 13 27.33 39.08 12.77
CA VAL A 13 27.28 38.09 11.70
C VAL A 13 26.89 36.70 12.23
N TYR A 14 27.45 36.31 13.40
CA TYR A 14 27.06 35.03 14.05
C TYR A 14 25.61 35.01 14.51
N ILE A 15 25.10 36.10 15.06
CA ILE A 15 23.70 36.23 15.49
C ILE A 15 22.76 36.12 14.27
N TYR A 16 23.11 36.78 13.16
CA TYR A 16 22.31 36.63 11.92
C TYR A 16 22.34 35.20 11.36
N PHE A 17 23.46 34.52 11.43
CA PHE A 17 23.60 33.12 10.97
C PHE A 17 22.78 32.14 11.83
N ILE A 18 22.80 32.33 13.16
CA ILE A 18 22.01 31.53 14.10
C ILE A 18 20.51 31.81 13.91
N SER A 19 20.10 33.07 13.76
CA SER A 19 18.71 33.44 13.53
C SER A 19 18.19 32.91 12.19
N PHE A 20 19.01 32.92 11.14
CA PHE A 20 18.68 32.36 9.83
C PHE A 20 18.58 30.83 9.86
N SER A 21 19.48 30.15 10.58
CA SER A 21 19.40 28.67 10.74
C SER A 21 18.20 28.27 11.57
N LEU A 22 17.81 29.03 12.60
CA LEU A 22 16.61 28.80 13.38
C LEU A 22 15.33 28.97 12.53
N LEU A 23 15.34 29.95 11.63
CA LEU A 23 14.22 30.18 10.70
C LEU A 23 14.03 29.00 9.74
N ILE A 24 15.10 28.39 9.22
CA ILE A 24 15.05 27.22 8.35
C ILE A 24 14.48 26.00 9.08
N VAL A 25 14.82 25.81 10.35
CA VAL A 25 14.29 24.71 11.18
C VAL A 25 12.79 24.87 11.41
N PHE A 26 12.30 26.10 11.61
CA PHE A 26 10.85 26.35 11.76
C PHE A 26 10.04 26.10 10.49
N PHE A 27 10.62 26.31 9.30
CA PHE A 27 9.94 26.04 8.03
C PHE A 27 9.93 24.55 7.63
N SER A 28 10.80 23.72 8.19
CA SER A 28 10.87 22.29 7.86
C SER A 28 9.91 21.40 8.65
N THR A 29 9.16 21.91 9.63
CA THR A 29 8.31 21.07 10.51
C THR A 29 6.83 21.01 10.13
N THR A 30 6.40 21.58 9.00
CA THR A 30 4.97 21.61 8.63
C THR A 30 4.53 20.62 7.55
N TYR A 31 5.35 19.65 7.17
CA TYR A 31 4.94 18.58 6.25
C TYR A 31 4.53 17.32 7.03
N SER A 32 3.42 17.36 7.72
CA SER A 32 2.85 16.14 8.28
C SER A 32 1.34 16.27 8.45
N ASN A 33 0.62 15.27 8.02
CA ASN A 33 -0.78 14.95 8.32
C ASN A 33 -1.94 15.60 7.51
N ALA A 34 -1.73 16.54 6.61
CA ALA A 34 -2.83 17.03 5.76
C ALA A 34 -3.24 16.01 4.67
N ASN A 35 -2.37 15.08 4.31
CA ASN A 35 -2.54 14.18 3.16
C ASN A 35 -3.25 12.85 3.47
N ALA A 36 -3.38 12.47 4.74
CA ALA A 36 -3.89 11.15 5.14
C ALA A 36 -5.38 10.92 4.79
N PHE A 37 -6.14 12.00 4.61
CA PHE A 37 -7.57 11.97 4.29
C PHE A 37 -7.86 12.55 2.90
N ARG A 38 -6.85 12.56 2.03
CA ARG A 38 -6.94 12.97 0.64
C ARG A 38 -6.75 11.75 -0.26
N VAL A 39 -7.72 11.53 -1.13
CA VAL A 39 -7.68 10.50 -2.16
C VAL A 39 -7.55 11.19 -3.51
N SER A 40 -6.50 10.87 -4.25
CA SER A 40 -6.18 11.48 -5.53
C SER A 40 -6.17 10.46 -6.65
N LYS A 41 -6.26 10.94 -7.89
CA LYS A 41 -6.17 10.12 -9.11
C LYS A 41 -7.28 9.07 -9.24
N ILE A 42 -8.49 9.42 -8.82
CA ILE A 42 -9.68 8.60 -9.11
C ILE A 42 -10.12 8.93 -10.54
N GLU A 43 -9.88 8.01 -11.43
CA GLU A 43 -10.39 8.12 -12.80
C GLU A 43 -11.89 7.89 -12.80
N ILE A 44 -12.63 8.84 -13.36
CA ILE A 44 -14.07 8.74 -13.54
C ILE A 44 -14.39 8.81 -15.04
N SER A 45 -15.28 7.93 -15.50
CA SER A 45 -15.75 7.95 -16.87
C SER A 45 -17.25 7.60 -16.96
N SER A 46 -17.86 8.05 -18.03
CA SER A 46 -19.24 7.69 -18.38
C SER A 46 -19.52 7.95 -19.86
N PRO A 47 -20.35 7.13 -20.52
CA PRO A 47 -20.84 7.43 -21.85
C PRO A 47 -21.47 8.83 -21.89
N PHE A 48 -21.12 9.58 -22.96
CA PHE A 48 -21.66 10.92 -23.19
C PHE A 48 -22.85 10.82 -24.15
N GLU A 49 -24.02 10.60 -23.57
CA GLU A 49 -25.32 10.43 -24.26
C GLU A 49 -26.27 11.57 -23.92
N LEU A 50 -27.47 11.57 -24.54
CA LEU A 50 -28.49 12.62 -24.35
C LEU A 50 -28.89 12.86 -22.89
N ASN A 51 -28.78 11.84 -22.04
CA ASN A 51 -29.08 11.88 -20.61
C ASN A 51 -27.84 11.92 -19.73
N PHE A 52 -26.70 12.36 -20.28
CA PHE A 52 -25.45 12.52 -19.51
C PHE A 52 -25.64 13.57 -18.43
N GLU A 53 -25.39 13.18 -17.19
CA GLU A 53 -25.37 14.06 -16.02
C GLU A 53 -24.01 14.00 -15.34
N LYS A 54 -23.19 15.05 -15.50
CA LYS A 54 -21.86 15.15 -14.90
C LYS A 54 -21.88 14.90 -13.39
N ASN A 55 -22.92 15.37 -12.69
CA ASN A 55 -23.05 15.19 -11.25
C ASN A 55 -23.13 13.71 -10.85
N ASN A 56 -23.79 12.87 -11.65
CA ASN A 56 -23.88 11.43 -11.38
C ASN A 56 -22.53 10.74 -11.50
N VAL A 57 -21.69 11.20 -12.45
CA VAL A 57 -20.33 10.69 -12.63
C VAL A 57 -19.44 11.09 -11.46
N ILE A 58 -19.53 12.34 -11.02
CA ILE A 58 -18.81 12.85 -9.84
C ILE A 58 -19.24 12.09 -8.58
N ASP A 59 -20.54 11.80 -8.42
CA ASP A 59 -21.08 11.07 -7.28
C ASP A 59 -20.53 9.62 -7.21
N LYS A 60 -20.40 8.95 -8.35
CA LYS A 60 -19.70 7.66 -8.43
C LYS A 60 -18.24 7.81 -7.99
N GLY A 61 -17.55 8.88 -8.44
CA GLY A 61 -16.19 9.17 -8.03
C GLY A 61 -16.06 9.41 -6.52
N PHE A 62 -17.01 10.08 -5.89
CA PHE A 62 -17.05 10.23 -4.42
C PHE A 62 -17.23 8.91 -3.70
N HIS A 63 -18.06 8.00 -4.23
CA HIS A 63 -18.20 6.66 -3.68
C HIS A 63 -16.87 5.87 -3.75
N THR A 64 -16.18 5.91 -4.89
CA THR A 64 -14.88 5.27 -5.07
C THR A 64 -13.83 5.88 -4.12
N SER A 65 -13.73 7.23 -4.08
CA SER A 65 -12.81 7.93 -3.18
C SER A 65 -13.06 7.59 -1.71
N PHE A 66 -14.33 7.50 -1.29
CA PHE A 66 -14.69 7.10 0.06
C PHE A 66 -14.29 5.64 0.34
N SER A 67 -14.59 4.72 -0.59
CA SER A 67 -14.20 3.32 -0.47
C SER A 67 -12.68 3.14 -0.35
N ASP A 68 -11.91 3.87 -1.15
CA ASP A 68 -10.44 3.86 -1.11
C ASP A 68 -9.91 4.38 0.21
N LEU A 69 -10.43 5.53 0.68
CA LEU A 69 -10.06 6.08 1.99
C LEU A 69 -10.33 5.06 3.10
N ILE A 70 -11.53 4.49 3.14
CA ILE A 70 -11.89 3.48 4.15
C ILE A 70 -10.99 2.26 4.04
N SER A 71 -10.64 1.84 2.82
CA SER A 71 -9.73 0.72 2.60
C SER A 71 -8.31 1.01 3.11
N MET A 72 -7.83 2.25 2.98
CA MET A 72 -6.53 2.66 3.54
C MET A 72 -6.50 2.66 5.07
N ILE A 73 -7.59 3.13 5.72
CA ILE A 73 -7.56 3.39 7.17
C ILE A 73 -8.20 2.31 8.03
N THR A 74 -8.81 1.28 7.43
CA THR A 74 -9.47 0.20 8.18
C THR A 74 -9.04 -1.19 7.71
N THR A 75 -9.19 -2.20 8.58
CA THR A 75 -8.97 -3.60 8.22
C THR A 75 -10.13 -4.14 7.38
N SER A 76 -9.89 -5.24 6.66
CA SER A 76 -10.93 -5.92 5.87
C SER A 76 -12.12 -6.39 6.73
N GLY A 77 -11.85 -6.83 7.95
CA GLY A 77 -12.88 -7.22 8.91
C GLY A 77 -13.78 -6.05 9.31
N ASP A 78 -13.21 -4.88 9.53
CA ASP A 78 -13.96 -3.68 9.89
C ASP A 78 -14.74 -3.09 8.71
N ARG A 79 -14.20 -3.16 7.49
CA ARG A 79 -14.92 -2.73 6.27
C ARG A 79 -16.28 -3.42 6.12
N LYS A 80 -16.39 -4.69 6.56
CA LYS A 80 -17.67 -5.43 6.53
C LYS A 80 -18.77 -4.78 7.37
N LYS A 81 -18.42 -3.96 8.36
CA LYS A 81 -19.35 -3.19 9.19
C LYS A 81 -19.84 -1.90 8.50
N ILE A 82 -19.14 -1.48 7.43
CA ILE A 82 -19.44 -0.26 6.67
C ILE A 82 -20.20 -0.65 5.41
N LYS A 83 -21.52 -0.72 5.50
CA LYS A 83 -22.38 -1.07 4.36
C LYS A 83 -23.35 0.07 4.06
N ASN A 84 -23.66 0.23 2.77
CA ASN A 84 -24.74 1.09 2.29
C ASN A 84 -24.67 2.56 2.76
N VAL A 85 -23.49 3.16 2.69
CA VAL A 85 -23.33 4.59 2.99
C VAL A 85 -23.91 5.40 1.84
N SER A 86 -24.87 6.28 2.13
CA SER A 86 -25.52 7.09 1.11
C SER A 86 -24.59 8.16 0.55
N ILE A 87 -24.80 8.55 -0.72
CA ILE A 87 -24.03 9.64 -1.32
C ILE A 87 -24.17 10.96 -0.54
N LYS A 88 -25.33 11.21 0.06
CA LYS A 88 -25.57 12.38 0.91
C LYS A 88 -24.66 12.37 2.15
N GLU A 89 -24.48 11.21 2.76
CA GLU A 89 -23.60 11.01 3.91
C GLU A 89 -22.12 11.20 3.52
N ILE A 90 -21.71 10.62 2.39
CA ILE A 90 -20.36 10.76 1.84
C ILE A 90 -20.04 12.23 1.57
N LYS A 91 -20.92 12.95 0.84
CA LYS A 91 -20.77 14.38 0.56
C LYS A 91 -20.69 15.21 1.84
N GLY A 92 -21.44 14.81 2.87
CA GLY A 92 -21.36 15.44 4.19
C GLY A 92 -20.00 15.34 4.88
N MET A 93 -19.17 14.36 4.50
CA MET A 93 -17.81 14.13 5.02
C MET A 93 -16.71 14.73 4.15
N ILE A 94 -17.02 15.24 2.96
CA ILE A 94 -16.05 15.88 2.07
C ILE A 94 -15.84 17.34 2.52
N ASP A 95 -14.57 17.77 2.57
CA ASP A 95 -14.19 19.18 2.77
C ASP A 95 -14.03 19.90 1.43
N SER A 96 -13.36 19.27 0.47
CA SER A 96 -13.13 19.82 -0.86
C SER A 96 -12.87 18.72 -1.89
N PHE A 97 -13.05 19.05 -3.15
CA PHE A 97 -12.67 18.19 -4.26
C PHE A 97 -12.18 18.99 -5.45
N THR A 98 -11.41 18.37 -6.32
CA THR A 98 -10.90 18.95 -7.56
C THR A 98 -11.13 17.97 -8.71
N ILE A 99 -11.58 18.50 -9.84
CA ILE A 99 -11.69 17.74 -11.10
C ILE A 99 -10.63 18.30 -12.04
N SER A 100 -9.84 17.41 -12.62
CA SER A 100 -8.79 17.74 -13.60
C SER A 100 -8.85 16.83 -14.81
N ASP A 101 -8.10 17.20 -15.86
CA ASP A 101 -7.94 16.41 -17.08
C ASP A 101 -9.25 15.99 -17.75
N GLU A 102 -10.25 16.88 -17.69
CA GLU A 102 -11.56 16.63 -18.32
C GLU A 102 -11.40 16.48 -19.84
N LYS A 103 -11.91 15.38 -20.38
CA LYS A 103 -11.85 15.06 -21.82
C LYS A 103 -13.14 14.41 -22.30
N PHE A 104 -13.49 14.71 -23.55
CA PHE A 104 -14.56 14.05 -24.27
C PHE A 104 -13.95 13.35 -25.49
N ILE A 105 -13.86 12.03 -25.44
CA ILE A 105 -13.22 11.22 -26.49
C ILE A 105 -14.13 10.04 -26.81
N ASN A 106 -14.41 9.81 -28.10
CA ASN A 106 -15.20 8.67 -28.57
C ASN A 106 -16.57 8.51 -27.87
N ASN A 107 -17.30 9.61 -27.71
CA ASN A 107 -18.58 9.66 -27.00
C ASN A 107 -18.49 9.22 -25.51
N GLU A 108 -17.35 9.38 -24.90
CA GLU A 108 -17.15 9.10 -23.48
C GLU A 108 -16.52 10.31 -22.79
N TYR A 109 -17.03 10.63 -21.61
CA TYR A 109 -16.48 11.63 -20.72
C TYR A 109 -15.49 10.99 -19.77
N PHE A 110 -14.31 11.58 -19.63
CA PHE A 110 -13.25 11.19 -18.69
C PHE A 110 -12.82 12.36 -17.85
N ALA A 111 -12.49 12.13 -16.60
CA ALA A 111 -11.81 13.10 -15.75
C ALA A 111 -11.09 12.42 -14.59
N ASN A 112 -10.19 13.16 -13.96
CA ASN A 112 -9.55 12.76 -12.71
C ASN A 112 -10.21 13.52 -11.55
N LEU A 113 -10.64 12.79 -10.52
CA LEU A 113 -11.20 13.32 -9.29
C LEU A 113 -10.17 13.19 -8.17
N GLU A 114 -9.99 14.27 -7.42
CA GLU A 114 -9.30 14.29 -6.15
C GLU A 114 -10.27 14.74 -5.06
N THR A 115 -10.33 14.04 -3.95
CA THR A 115 -11.26 14.29 -2.86
C THR A 115 -10.53 14.40 -1.53
N THR A 116 -10.75 15.48 -0.80
CA THR A 116 -10.25 15.68 0.56
C THR A 116 -11.42 15.54 1.54
N PHE A 117 -11.29 14.58 2.45
CA PHE A 117 -12.29 14.29 3.46
C PHE A 117 -11.99 15.00 4.78
N ASN A 118 -13.04 15.42 5.47
CA ASN A 118 -12.95 15.96 6.82
C ASN A 118 -12.57 14.88 7.81
N LYS A 119 -11.35 14.94 8.34
CA LYS A 119 -10.81 13.98 9.30
C LYS A 119 -11.75 13.76 10.49
N LYS A 120 -12.25 14.82 11.10
CA LYS A 120 -13.12 14.73 12.30
C LYS A 120 -14.42 14.00 11.99
N LYS A 121 -15.04 14.30 10.82
CA LYS A 121 -16.29 13.66 10.40
C LYS A 121 -16.07 12.18 10.06
N ILE A 122 -14.98 11.82 9.38
CA ILE A 122 -14.63 10.44 9.08
C ILE A 122 -14.39 9.66 10.39
N LEU A 123 -13.58 10.20 11.31
CA LEU A 123 -13.31 9.53 12.58
C LEU A 123 -14.61 9.32 13.40
N LYS A 124 -15.48 10.33 13.48
CA LYS A 124 -16.77 10.19 14.16
C LYS A 124 -17.70 9.18 13.49
N PHE A 125 -17.69 9.12 12.14
CA PHE A 125 -18.45 8.12 11.39
C PHE A 125 -17.98 6.69 11.73
N LEU A 126 -16.66 6.46 11.80
CA LEU A 126 -16.08 5.16 12.17
C LEU A 126 -16.31 4.80 13.64
N GLU A 127 -16.17 5.77 14.54
CA GLU A 127 -16.44 5.60 15.98
C GLU A 127 -17.89 5.14 16.23
N ASN A 128 -18.86 5.72 15.54
CA ASN A 128 -20.27 5.32 15.62
C ASN A 128 -20.52 3.86 15.19
N LYS A 129 -19.56 3.26 14.48
CA LYS A 129 -19.59 1.85 14.05
C LYS A 129 -18.66 0.95 14.86
N ASN A 130 -18.07 1.48 15.94
CA ASN A 130 -17.06 0.81 16.78
C ASN A 130 -15.84 0.33 15.92
N ILE A 131 -15.36 1.21 15.04
CA ILE A 131 -14.18 0.98 14.21
C ILE A 131 -13.10 1.97 14.62
N PHE A 132 -11.91 1.44 14.93
CA PHE A 132 -10.73 2.25 15.24
C PHE A 132 -9.81 2.25 14.03
N PRO A 133 -9.73 3.39 13.30
CA PRO A 133 -8.91 3.47 12.10
C PRO A 133 -7.42 3.57 12.44
N SER A 134 -6.58 3.04 11.56
CA SER A 134 -5.14 3.30 11.56
C SER A 134 -4.84 4.62 10.82
N ILE A 135 -3.67 5.20 11.09
CA ILE A 135 -3.18 6.34 10.30
C ILE A 135 -2.56 5.77 9.02
N PRO A 136 -3.05 6.16 7.83
CA PRO A 136 -2.51 5.61 6.60
C PRO A 136 -1.06 6.07 6.38
N GLN A 137 -0.14 5.10 6.39
CA GLN A 137 1.26 5.29 6.07
C GLN A 137 1.66 4.31 4.99
N ARG A 138 2.27 4.83 3.92
CA ARG A 138 2.87 3.98 2.90
C ARG A 138 4.22 3.47 3.37
N ASN A 139 4.51 2.21 3.09
CA ASN A 139 5.76 1.58 3.48
C ASN A 139 6.29 0.68 2.36
N LYS A 140 7.61 0.61 2.26
CA LYS A 140 8.28 -0.37 1.39
C LYS A 140 8.53 -1.64 2.18
N VAL A 141 8.16 -2.77 1.59
CA VAL A 141 8.36 -4.10 2.17
C VAL A 141 9.07 -5.00 1.17
N LEU A 142 10.09 -5.73 1.63
CA LEU A 142 10.71 -6.77 0.84
C LEU A 142 9.78 -7.98 0.79
N LEU A 143 9.35 -8.37 -0.40
CA LEU A 143 8.60 -9.61 -0.59
C LEU A 143 9.48 -10.63 -1.29
N PHE A 144 9.71 -11.77 -0.63
CA PHE A 144 10.49 -12.88 -1.14
C PHE A 144 9.58 -14.06 -1.47
N PRO A 145 9.05 -14.17 -2.69
CA PRO A 145 8.15 -15.24 -3.07
C PRO A 145 8.94 -16.47 -3.49
N ILE A 146 8.64 -17.62 -2.89
CA ILE A 146 9.29 -18.91 -3.16
C ILE A 146 8.18 -19.87 -3.60
N LEU A 147 8.20 -20.25 -4.86
CA LEU A 147 7.23 -21.22 -5.40
C LEU A 147 7.84 -22.63 -5.38
N ILE A 148 7.12 -23.56 -4.78
CA ILE A 148 7.51 -24.98 -4.69
C ILE A 148 6.45 -25.82 -5.41
N GLU A 149 6.88 -26.50 -6.45
CA GLU A 149 6.06 -27.52 -7.10
C GLU A 149 6.22 -28.84 -6.34
N THR A 150 5.19 -29.22 -5.58
CA THR A 150 5.29 -30.36 -4.66
C THR A 150 5.46 -31.70 -5.37
N LYS A 151 4.96 -31.83 -6.60
CA LYS A 151 5.04 -33.05 -7.40
C LYS A 151 6.49 -33.47 -7.71
N ASN A 152 7.33 -32.50 -8.06
CA ASN A 152 8.73 -32.72 -8.48
C ASN A 152 9.72 -32.17 -7.43
N ASN A 153 9.23 -31.56 -6.36
CA ASN A 153 10.01 -30.86 -5.34
C ASN A 153 10.93 -29.78 -5.94
N ASN A 154 10.49 -29.14 -7.02
CA ASN A 154 11.22 -28.05 -7.67
C ASN A 154 10.93 -26.72 -6.95
N ILE A 155 11.98 -25.94 -6.73
CA ILE A 155 11.89 -24.58 -6.19
C ILE A 155 12.13 -23.58 -7.33
N TYR A 156 11.23 -22.62 -7.44
CA TYR A 156 11.33 -21.49 -8.34
C TYR A 156 11.36 -20.19 -7.53
N LEU A 157 12.44 -19.44 -7.67
CA LEU A 157 12.63 -18.16 -6.98
C LEU A 157 12.35 -16.98 -7.91
N PHE A 158 12.90 -17.04 -9.11
CA PHE A 158 12.81 -16.00 -10.14
C PHE A 158 12.10 -16.53 -11.38
N ASN A 159 12.85 -17.15 -12.31
CA ASN A 159 12.29 -17.73 -13.54
C ASN A 159 11.24 -18.79 -13.22
N ASN A 160 10.15 -18.79 -13.98
CA ASN A 160 9.01 -19.69 -13.81
C ASN A 160 8.26 -19.51 -12.48
N ASN A 161 8.47 -18.40 -11.79
CA ASN A 161 7.73 -18.03 -10.58
C ASN A 161 6.74 -16.92 -10.89
N ILE A 162 5.49 -17.26 -11.16
CA ILE A 162 4.43 -16.30 -11.49
C ILE A 162 4.23 -15.22 -10.40
N PHE A 163 4.52 -15.54 -9.11
CA PHE A 163 4.43 -14.58 -8.03
C PHE A 163 5.58 -13.57 -8.07
N TYR A 164 6.76 -13.96 -8.56
CA TYR A 164 7.84 -13.02 -8.81
C TYR A 164 7.51 -12.12 -10.02
N ASP A 165 7.08 -12.71 -11.12
CA ASP A 165 6.86 -11.99 -12.38
C ASP A 165 5.68 -11.01 -12.30
N LYS A 166 4.56 -11.41 -11.68
CA LYS A 166 3.29 -10.69 -11.79
C LYS A 166 2.77 -10.07 -10.49
N TRP A 167 3.48 -10.17 -9.38
CA TRP A 167 3.00 -9.66 -8.09
C TRP A 167 2.60 -8.19 -8.14
N ASN A 168 3.47 -7.36 -8.74
CA ASN A 168 3.29 -5.91 -8.79
C ASN A 168 2.32 -5.43 -9.89
N GLU A 169 1.87 -6.32 -10.79
CA GLU A 169 0.86 -5.98 -11.80
C GLU A 169 -0.50 -5.68 -11.14
N GLN A 170 -0.79 -6.30 -10.01
CA GLN A 170 -2.04 -6.11 -9.27
C GLN A 170 -1.84 -5.09 -8.15
N LYS A 171 -1.94 -3.80 -8.48
CA LYS A 171 -1.81 -2.70 -7.51
C LYS A 171 -3.11 -1.90 -7.46
N ASN A 172 -3.64 -1.70 -6.25
CA ASN A 172 -4.78 -0.83 -6.01
C ASN A 172 -4.31 0.56 -5.55
N SER A 173 -5.12 1.59 -5.80
CA SER A 173 -4.86 2.97 -5.38
C SER A 173 -4.73 3.11 -3.86
N TYR A 174 -5.43 2.26 -3.13
CA TYR A 174 -5.50 2.23 -1.67
C TYR A 174 -4.46 1.31 -1.01
N ASP A 175 -3.60 0.61 -1.77
CA ASP A 175 -2.54 -0.22 -1.19
C ASP A 175 -1.51 0.66 -0.49
N LEU A 176 -1.19 0.33 0.76
CA LEU A 176 -0.21 1.03 1.60
C LEU A 176 1.19 0.40 1.51
N LEU A 177 1.26 -0.89 1.18
CA LEU A 177 2.52 -1.61 1.04
C LEU A 177 3.02 -1.56 -0.41
N ASP A 178 4.22 -1.02 -0.59
CA ASP A 178 4.95 -1.07 -1.85
C ASP A 178 5.94 -2.25 -1.79
N TYR A 179 5.68 -3.28 -2.61
CA TYR A 179 6.47 -4.51 -2.59
C TYR A 179 7.74 -4.38 -3.44
N LEU A 180 8.90 -4.50 -2.80
CA LEU A 180 10.17 -4.71 -3.47
C LEU A 180 10.40 -6.22 -3.59
N LEU A 181 10.61 -6.69 -4.82
CA LEU A 181 11.01 -8.08 -5.08
C LEU A 181 12.53 -8.19 -5.05
N PRO A 182 13.09 -9.36 -4.68
CA PRO A 182 14.55 -9.56 -4.63
C PRO A 182 15.16 -9.44 -6.03
N SER A 183 16.42 -9.02 -6.10
CA SER A 183 17.20 -9.11 -7.33
C SER A 183 17.49 -10.55 -7.67
N GLU A 184 17.53 -10.87 -8.96
CA GLU A 184 17.90 -12.23 -9.40
C GLU A 184 19.33 -12.57 -8.99
N ASP A 185 19.46 -13.56 -8.11
CA ASP A 185 20.72 -14.06 -7.58
C ASP A 185 20.70 -15.60 -7.61
N ILE A 186 21.60 -16.17 -8.41
CA ILE A 186 21.66 -17.62 -8.59
C ILE A 186 22.20 -18.35 -7.34
N GLU A 187 22.99 -17.66 -6.51
CA GLU A 187 23.50 -18.22 -5.26
C GLU A 187 22.36 -18.42 -4.25
N ASP A 188 21.43 -17.47 -4.19
CA ASP A 188 20.22 -17.55 -3.36
C ASP A 188 19.34 -18.73 -3.77
N LEU A 189 19.17 -18.95 -5.07
CA LEU A 189 18.41 -20.08 -5.58
C LEU A 189 19.07 -21.42 -5.21
N ILE A 190 20.40 -21.54 -5.39
CA ILE A 190 21.16 -22.75 -5.05
C ILE A 190 21.09 -23.04 -3.55
N GLU A 191 21.18 -22.00 -2.70
CA GLU A 191 21.06 -22.13 -1.26
C GLU A 191 19.69 -22.68 -0.86
N LEU A 192 18.61 -22.09 -1.38
CA LEU A 192 17.24 -22.52 -1.09
C LEU A 192 16.93 -23.93 -1.61
N GLN A 193 17.49 -24.32 -2.76
CA GLN A 193 17.34 -25.68 -3.27
C GLN A 193 17.95 -26.73 -2.34
N LYS A 194 19.09 -26.44 -1.69
CA LYS A 194 19.75 -27.37 -0.74
C LYS A 194 18.90 -27.61 0.51
N ILE A 195 18.12 -26.61 0.92
CA ILE A 195 17.30 -26.65 2.15
C ILE A 195 15.82 -26.89 1.87
N SER A 196 15.45 -27.31 0.67
CA SER A 196 14.07 -27.45 0.21
C SER A 196 13.14 -28.20 1.19
N LYS A 197 13.67 -29.20 1.91
CA LYS A 197 12.91 -30.00 2.88
C LYS A 197 12.63 -29.26 4.18
N ASP A 198 13.51 -28.34 4.57
CA ASP A 198 13.46 -27.62 5.84
C ASP A 198 13.18 -26.12 5.65
N ILE A 199 12.71 -25.71 4.48
CA ILE A 199 12.54 -24.33 4.08
C ILE A 199 11.59 -23.55 5.02
N GLU A 200 10.62 -24.22 5.63
CA GLU A 200 9.70 -23.58 6.56
C GLU A 200 10.39 -23.14 7.86
N THR A 201 11.45 -23.81 8.25
CA THR A 201 12.22 -23.52 9.47
C THR A 201 13.49 -22.70 9.21
N TYR A 202 13.84 -22.53 7.94
CA TYR A 202 15.05 -21.81 7.53
C TYR A 202 15.04 -20.35 8.02
N ASP A 203 16.23 -19.88 8.43
CA ASP A 203 16.47 -18.49 8.79
C ASP A 203 16.85 -17.67 7.55
N PHE A 204 15.92 -16.86 7.06
CA PHE A 204 16.10 -16.01 5.89
C PHE A 204 16.88 -14.72 6.17
N SER A 205 17.41 -14.52 7.36
CA SER A 205 18.08 -13.28 7.76
C SER A 205 19.21 -12.89 6.82
N ASN A 206 20.02 -13.85 6.36
CA ASN A 206 21.11 -13.60 5.42
C ASN A 206 20.62 -13.06 4.07
N LEU A 207 19.51 -13.60 3.56
CA LEU A 207 18.90 -13.16 2.31
C LEU A 207 18.26 -11.77 2.46
N ILE A 208 17.57 -11.52 3.57
CA ILE A 208 16.90 -10.24 3.85
C ILE A 208 17.93 -9.14 4.04
N ASN A 209 19.03 -9.40 4.75
CA ASN A 209 20.06 -8.40 5.06
C ASN A 209 20.84 -7.89 3.83
N LYS A 210 20.71 -8.53 2.66
CA LYS A 210 21.21 -7.99 1.39
C LYS A 210 20.48 -6.70 0.98
N TYR A 211 19.27 -6.48 1.52
CA TYR A 211 18.42 -5.34 1.22
C TYR A 211 18.34 -4.41 2.44
N ASP A 212 18.50 -3.13 2.24
CA ASP A 212 18.37 -2.13 3.33
C ASP A 212 16.89 -1.80 3.60
N ILE A 213 16.11 -2.83 3.94
CA ILE A 213 14.67 -2.75 4.21
C ILE A 213 14.37 -3.52 5.49
N LYS A 214 13.73 -2.82 6.46
CA LYS A 214 13.41 -3.42 7.77
C LYS A 214 12.25 -4.40 7.72
N ASP A 215 11.24 -4.07 6.92
CA ASP A 215 10.02 -4.85 6.84
C ASP A 215 10.10 -5.87 5.70
N SER A 216 9.79 -7.12 6.00
CA SER A 216 9.93 -8.21 5.04
C SER A 216 8.82 -9.24 5.15
N ILE A 217 8.50 -9.86 4.04
CA ILE A 217 7.55 -10.96 3.93
C ILE A 217 8.21 -12.07 3.13
N ILE A 218 8.44 -13.22 3.77
CA ILE A 218 8.83 -14.45 3.09
C ILE A 218 7.55 -15.23 2.79
N LEU A 219 7.24 -15.38 1.52
CA LEU A 219 6.05 -16.08 1.05
C LEU A 219 6.44 -17.41 0.40
N ILE A 220 6.20 -18.51 1.09
CA ILE A 220 6.41 -19.86 0.57
C ILE A 220 5.07 -20.37 0.02
N ILE A 221 5.06 -20.73 -1.25
CA ILE A 221 3.88 -21.20 -1.97
C ILE A 221 4.10 -22.64 -2.39
N TYR A 222 3.27 -23.53 -1.95
CA TYR A 222 3.23 -24.94 -2.37
C TYR A 222 2.13 -25.10 -3.40
N SER A 223 2.54 -25.39 -4.64
CA SER A 223 1.62 -25.70 -5.74
C SER A 223 1.43 -27.20 -5.82
N GLU A 224 0.21 -27.65 -5.62
CA GLU A 224 -0.25 -29.03 -5.77
C GLU A 224 -1.14 -29.14 -7.00
N SER A 225 -1.47 -30.38 -7.41
CA SER A 225 -2.25 -30.60 -8.63
C SER A 225 -3.65 -29.94 -8.65
N ASN A 226 -4.24 -29.63 -7.49
CA ASN A 226 -5.58 -29.04 -7.36
C ASN A 226 -5.73 -28.23 -6.06
N SER A 227 -4.64 -27.71 -5.56
CA SER A 227 -4.66 -26.82 -4.40
C SER A 227 -3.38 -26.00 -4.31
N VAL A 228 -3.47 -24.88 -3.61
CA VAL A 228 -2.33 -24.03 -3.29
C VAL A 228 -2.29 -23.81 -1.78
N ARG A 229 -1.17 -24.12 -1.17
CA ARG A 229 -0.91 -23.78 0.24
C ARG A 229 0.14 -22.66 0.30
N THR A 230 -0.09 -21.66 1.11
CA THR A 230 0.88 -20.60 1.35
C THR A 230 1.25 -20.51 2.82
N LEU A 231 2.53 -20.33 3.09
CA LEU A 231 3.07 -19.98 4.39
C LEU A 231 3.77 -18.63 4.26
N SER A 232 3.29 -17.63 5.01
CA SER A 232 3.88 -16.29 5.03
C SER A 232 4.53 -16.04 6.38
N LYS A 233 5.85 -15.75 6.38
CA LYS A 233 6.57 -15.19 7.53
C LYS A 233 6.57 -13.67 7.35
N ILE A 234 5.77 -12.97 8.14
CA ILE A 234 5.50 -11.54 7.98
C ILE A 234 6.22 -10.81 9.10
N ASN A 235 7.23 -10.04 8.79
CA ASN A 235 7.93 -9.16 9.72
C ASN A 235 7.63 -7.71 9.34
N LEU A 236 6.66 -7.11 10.03
CA LEU A 236 6.22 -5.73 9.83
C LEU A 236 6.24 -5.00 11.17
N ASN A 237 6.78 -3.77 11.22
CA ASN A 237 6.90 -2.98 12.45
C ASN A 237 7.58 -3.74 13.59
N ASN A 238 8.62 -4.54 13.31
CA ASN A 238 9.31 -5.42 14.26
C ASN A 238 8.40 -6.49 14.91
N SER A 239 7.28 -6.81 14.28
CA SER A 239 6.35 -7.85 14.73
C SER A 239 6.39 -9.01 13.75
N LEU A 240 6.92 -10.16 14.19
CA LEU A 240 6.94 -11.39 13.39
C LEU A 240 5.63 -12.15 13.56
N LYS A 241 4.99 -12.46 12.45
CA LYS A 241 3.80 -13.33 12.40
C LYS A 241 3.95 -14.38 11.31
N ILE A 242 3.47 -15.57 11.61
CA ILE A 242 3.41 -16.69 10.64
C ILE A 242 1.94 -16.93 10.32
N GLN A 243 1.63 -16.98 9.02
CA GLN A 243 0.29 -17.21 8.52
C GLN A 243 0.30 -18.35 7.51
N ASN A 244 -0.56 -19.34 7.76
CA ASN A 244 -0.84 -20.43 6.84
C ASN A 244 -2.20 -20.21 6.17
N LYS A 245 -2.26 -20.39 4.86
CA LYS A 245 -3.50 -20.36 4.08
C LYS A 245 -3.53 -21.55 3.14
N ASN A 246 -4.70 -22.17 3.04
CA ASN A 246 -4.94 -23.23 2.06
C ASN A 246 -6.06 -22.79 1.10
N TYR A 247 -5.81 -22.95 -0.19
CA TYR A 247 -6.71 -22.59 -1.27
C TYR A 247 -7.09 -23.88 -2.03
N PRO A 248 -8.14 -24.57 -1.58
CA PRO A 248 -8.57 -25.80 -2.25
C PRO A 248 -9.20 -25.49 -3.60
N LYS A 249 -8.99 -26.35 -4.58
CA LYS A 249 -9.50 -26.25 -5.95
C LYS A 249 -9.03 -24.99 -6.71
N LEU A 250 -7.89 -24.42 -6.31
CA LEU A 250 -7.24 -23.32 -7.04
C LEU A 250 -5.90 -23.79 -7.61
N ASP A 251 -5.55 -23.22 -8.77
CA ASP A 251 -4.29 -23.48 -9.48
C ASP A 251 -3.57 -22.16 -9.74
N VAL A 252 -2.28 -22.09 -9.35
CA VAL A 252 -1.45 -20.90 -9.60
C VAL A 252 -1.22 -20.59 -11.07
N LEU A 253 -1.36 -21.59 -11.94
CA LEU A 253 -1.21 -21.42 -13.39
C LEU A 253 -2.48 -20.87 -14.06
N ASN A 254 -3.62 -20.89 -13.37
CA ASN A 254 -4.85 -20.25 -13.82
C ASN A 254 -4.81 -18.76 -13.41
N ASN A 255 -4.85 -17.85 -14.38
CA ASN A 255 -4.77 -16.41 -14.12
C ASN A 255 -5.84 -15.89 -13.13
N ASN A 256 -7.06 -16.41 -13.18
CA ASN A 256 -8.12 -15.99 -12.24
C ASN A 256 -7.81 -16.47 -10.83
N ASP A 257 -7.36 -17.70 -10.67
CA ASP A 257 -7.00 -18.27 -9.38
C ASP A 257 -5.77 -17.58 -8.80
N PHE A 258 -4.75 -17.34 -9.64
CA PHE A 258 -3.58 -16.55 -9.27
C PHE A 258 -4.00 -15.17 -8.74
N SER A 259 -4.85 -14.44 -9.48
CA SER A 259 -5.33 -13.11 -9.08
C SER A 259 -6.05 -13.16 -7.72
N ASN A 260 -6.91 -14.16 -7.52
CA ASN A 260 -7.61 -14.37 -6.25
C ASN A 260 -6.63 -14.64 -5.08
N ILE A 261 -5.61 -15.47 -5.31
CA ILE A 261 -4.60 -15.79 -4.28
C ILE A 261 -3.82 -14.52 -3.91
N VAL A 262 -3.33 -13.77 -4.91
CA VAL A 262 -2.54 -12.54 -4.68
C VAL A 262 -3.37 -11.49 -3.98
N GLU A 263 -4.62 -11.25 -4.38
CA GLU A 263 -5.52 -10.30 -3.73
C GLU A 263 -5.75 -10.65 -2.25
N ASN A 264 -6.03 -11.92 -1.97
CA ASN A 264 -6.19 -12.40 -0.59
C ASN A 264 -4.92 -12.24 0.27
N LEU A 265 -3.74 -12.48 -0.32
CA LEU A 265 -2.46 -12.32 0.38
C LEU A 265 -2.15 -10.84 0.62
N LYS A 266 -2.32 -9.98 -0.39
CA LYS A 266 -2.15 -8.53 -0.22
C LYS A 266 -3.08 -7.98 0.85
N GLN A 267 -4.36 -8.36 0.82
CA GLN A 267 -5.31 -7.97 1.87
C GLN A 267 -4.87 -8.42 3.26
N LEU A 268 -4.33 -9.64 3.40
CA LEU A 268 -3.80 -10.15 4.65
C LEU A 268 -2.62 -9.29 5.16
N TYR A 269 -1.68 -8.93 4.26
CA TYR A 269 -0.52 -8.13 4.61
C TYR A 269 -0.89 -6.67 4.95
N GLU A 270 -1.80 -6.08 4.18
CA GLU A 270 -2.38 -4.77 4.46
C GLU A 270 -3.09 -4.73 5.83
N ASP A 271 -3.90 -5.74 6.15
CA ASP A 271 -4.56 -5.85 7.45
C ASP A 271 -3.56 -6.01 8.60
N GLN A 272 -2.43 -6.65 8.32
CA GLN A 272 -1.36 -6.80 9.30
C GLN A 272 -0.60 -5.51 9.53
N TRP A 273 -0.37 -4.72 8.47
CA TRP A 273 0.27 -3.41 8.52
C TRP A 273 -0.58 -2.39 9.30
N LYS A 274 -1.89 -2.48 9.21
CA LYS A 274 -2.86 -1.58 9.86
C LYS A 274 -3.13 -1.88 11.34
N LYS A 275 -2.57 -2.92 11.89
CA LYS A 275 -2.69 -3.29 13.31
C LYS A 275 -1.59 -2.70 14.16
#